data_681087c1209922cba21279e112ca88a3
#
_entry.id   681087c1209922cba21279e112ca88a3
#
_cell.length_a   1.000
_cell.length_b   1.000
_cell.length_c   1.000
_cell.angle_alpha   90.00
_cell.angle_beta   90.00
_cell.angle_gamma   90.00
#
_symmetry.space_group_name_H-M   'P 1'
#
loop_
_entity.id
_entity.type
_entity.pdbx_description
1 polymer ?
#
loop_
_entity_poly.entity_id
_entity_poly.type
_entity_poly.pdbx_seq_one_letter_code
_entity_poly.pdbx_strand_id
1 'polypeptide(L)'
;MTRALKPATSESLRERLRAQLADLKMPGALEALDDILRRCDSGQVSAADAIEQLLGAHIQLRNARRLQTAMRSARLPAVKTLTDFDFSFQPSIKREQIESLHTLGFIERKENVVLLGPPGVGKTHLALSLAVAAAEHGRRVYFTTLADLLHSLEEAQAGGRLTHRLRTLVFPSLMIIDEIGYLPITRTGAMLFFQLLTRRYEHASTILTSNKGFEEWGEIFGDEVMAAALIDRLVHHCHIVNIRGNSYRLRQHAELARRLHAAPPPTTERRSRRQETTTA
;
A
#
# COMPACT_ATOMS: atom_id res chain seq x y z
N MET A 1 61.39 -24.39 10.13
CA MET A 1 60.71 -24.04 11.41
C MET A 1 59.29 -23.57 11.10
N THR A 2 58.38 -24.51 11.13
CA THR A 2 56.93 -24.28 10.80
C THR A 2 56.26 -23.76 12.06
N ARG A 3 55.84 -22.50 12.03
CA ARG A 3 55.12 -21.82 13.13
C ARG A 3 53.71 -22.38 13.22
N ALA A 4 53.45 -23.27 14.16
CA ALA A 4 52.13 -23.80 14.46
C ALA A 4 51.18 -22.65 14.83
N LEU A 5 50.17 -22.41 14.00
CA LEU A 5 49.05 -21.52 14.31
C LEU A 5 48.34 -22.09 15.55
N LYS A 6 48.35 -21.35 16.66
CA LYS A 6 47.50 -21.65 17.83
C LYS A 6 46.05 -21.75 17.36
N PRO A 7 45.28 -22.75 17.80
CA PRO A 7 43.85 -22.81 17.52
C PRO A 7 43.18 -21.55 18.10
N ALA A 8 42.63 -20.74 17.23
CA ALA A 8 41.80 -19.60 17.65
C ALA A 8 40.66 -20.14 18.52
N THR A 9 40.55 -19.65 19.76
CA THR A 9 39.46 -20.00 20.65
C THR A 9 38.12 -19.72 19.92
N SER A 10 37.13 -20.55 20.10
CA SER A 10 35.79 -20.41 19.44
C SER A 10 35.20 -19.01 19.64
N GLU A 11 35.54 -18.39 20.75
CA GLU A 11 35.12 -17.02 21.10
C GLU A 11 35.76 -15.97 20.19
N SER A 12 37.03 -16.09 19.84
CA SER A 12 37.73 -15.20 18.91
C SER A 12 37.23 -15.34 17.45
N LEU A 13 36.74 -16.53 17.08
CA LEU A 13 36.13 -16.73 15.76
C LEU A 13 34.73 -16.07 15.67
N ARG A 14 33.93 -16.20 16.72
CA ARG A 14 32.60 -15.55 16.80
C ARG A 14 32.71 -14.03 16.74
N GLU A 15 33.65 -13.45 17.45
CA GLU A 15 33.89 -12.00 17.40
C GLU A 15 34.32 -11.52 15.99
N ARG A 16 35.18 -12.27 15.31
CA ARG A 16 35.61 -11.96 13.95
C ARG A 16 34.42 -12.05 12.97
N LEU A 17 33.57 -13.08 13.06
CA LEU A 17 32.38 -13.22 12.23
C LEU A 17 31.41 -12.06 12.48
N ARG A 18 31.21 -11.65 13.73
CA ARG A 18 30.37 -10.48 14.05
C ARG A 18 30.93 -9.21 13.43
N ALA A 19 32.21 -8.96 13.54
CA ALA A 19 32.83 -7.79 12.94
C ALA A 19 32.70 -7.80 11.41
N GLN A 20 32.95 -8.94 10.76
CA GLN A 20 32.80 -9.08 9.31
C GLN A 20 31.35 -8.87 8.85
N LEU A 21 30.36 -9.45 9.55
CA LEU A 21 28.94 -9.27 9.21
C LEU A 21 28.49 -7.81 9.44
N ALA A 22 29.05 -7.13 10.44
CA ALA A 22 28.80 -5.71 10.66
C ALA A 22 29.39 -4.85 9.53
N ASP A 23 30.64 -5.09 9.14
CA ASP A 23 31.32 -4.39 8.02
C ASP A 23 30.59 -4.61 6.69
N LEU A 24 30.09 -5.82 6.45
CA LEU A 24 29.27 -6.17 5.28
C LEU A 24 27.84 -5.63 5.37
N LYS A 25 27.49 -4.94 6.46
CA LYS A 25 26.14 -4.39 6.71
C LYS A 25 25.04 -5.47 6.62
N MET A 26 25.29 -6.61 7.24
CA MET A 26 24.39 -7.76 7.26
C MET A 26 23.69 -7.94 8.64
N PRO A 27 22.84 -7.00 9.09
CA PRO A 27 22.26 -7.04 10.43
C PRO A 27 21.38 -8.30 10.68
N GLY A 28 20.64 -8.80 9.68
CA GLY A 28 19.83 -10.00 9.86
C GLY A 28 20.66 -11.26 10.10
N ALA A 29 21.81 -11.39 9.41
CA ALA A 29 22.75 -12.46 9.67
C ALA A 29 23.43 -12.29 11.05
N LEU A 30 23.74 -11.04 11.44
CA LEU A 30 24.32 -10.74 12.75
C LEU A 30 23.39 -11.13 13.90
N GLU A 31 22.10 -10.85 13.77
CA GLU A 31 21.08 -11.24 14.76
C GLU A 31 20.92 -12.76 14.90
N ALA A 32 21.01 -13.50 13.79
CA ALA A 32 20.84 -14.94 13.75
C ALA A 32 22.13 -15.72 14.09
N LEU A 33 23.31 -15.08 14.07
CA LEU A 33 24.62 -15.74 14.12
C LEU A 33 24.79 -16.67 15.33
N ASP A 34 24.47 -16.18 16.54
CA ASP A 34 24.72 -16.93 17.77
C ASP A 34 23.85 -18.17 17.91
N ASP A 35 22.62 -18.09 17.45
CA ASP A 35 21.69 -19.23 17.46
C ASP A 35 22.13 -20.30 16.46
N ILE A 36 22.48 -19.89 15.26
CA ILE A 36 22.93 -20.81 14.22
C ILE A 36 24.25 -21.48 14.62
N LEU A 37 25.22 -20.73 15.18
CA LEU A 37 26.47 -21.33 15.67
C LEU A 37 26.24 -22.35 16.78
N ARG A 38 25.36 -22.08 17.74
CA ARG A 38 25.01 -23.06 18.78
C ARG A 38 24.45 -24.35 18.21
N ARG A 39 23.59 -24.25 17.19
CA ARG A 39 22.99 -25.39 16.50
C ARG A 39 24.02 -26.16 15.66
N CYS A 40 25.00 -25.47 15.09
CA CYS A 40 26.14 -26.13 14.45
C CYS A 40 26.99 -26.89 15.47
N ASP A 41 27.36 -26.25 16.59
CA ASP A 41 28.17 -26.85 17.65
C ASP A 41 27.51 -28.12 18.25
N SER A 42 26.17 -28.13 18.28
CA SER A 42 25.38 -29.32 18.75
C SER A 42 25.14 -30.37 17.65
N GLY A 43 25.64 -30.17 16.42
CA GLY A 43 25.47 -31.11 15.31
C GLY A 43 24.06 -31.10 14.68
N GLN A 44 23.19 -30.18 15.05
CA GLN A 44 21.82 -30.08 14.52
C GLN A 44 21.75 -29.50 13.12
N VAL A 45 22.75 -28.74 12.72
CA VAL A 45 22.78 -28.01 11.44
C VAL A 45 24.15 -28.21 10.80
N SER A 46 24.19 -28.55 9.51
CA SER A 46 25.46 -28.63 8.76
C SER A 46 26.03 -27.25 8.49
N ALA A 47 27.32 -27.17 8.15
CA ALA A 47 27.97 -25.92 7.81
C ALA A 47 27.31 -25.24 6.56
N ALA A 48 26.86 -26.03 5.58
CA ALA A 48 26.15 -25.53 4.41
C ALA A 48 24.79 -24.92 4.77
N ASP A 49 24.01 -25.63 5.58
CA ASP A 49 22.70 -25.16 6.06
C ASP A 49 22.85 -23.91 6.94
N ALA A 50 23.92 -23.82 7.74
CA ALA A 50 24.21 -22.65 8.55
C ALA A 50 24.45 -21.38 7.69
N ILE A 51 25.21 -21.53 6.60
CA ILE A 51 25.45 -20.43 5.67
C ILE A 51 24.11 -20.04 4.98
N GLU A 52 23.32 -21.00 4.53
CA GLU A 52 22.02 -20.73 3.93
C GLU A 52 21.08 -20.00 4.89
N GLN A 53 20.99 -20.44 6.15
CA GLN A 53 20.15 -19.81 7.18
C GLN A 53 20.63 -18.39 7.52
N LEU A 54 21.94 -18.13 7.60
CA LEU A 54 22.48 -16.78 7.83
C LEU A 54 22.15 -15.83 6.68
N LEU A 55 22.33 -16.28 5.45
CA LEU A 55 22.00 -15.49 4.25
C LEU A 55 20.48 -15.27 4.16
N GLY A 56 19.70 -16.31 4.43
CA GLY A 56 18.24 -16.26 4.45
C GLY A 56 17.71 -15.25 5.46
N ALA A 57 18.19 -15.27 6.69
CA ALA A 57 17.82 -14.31 7.73
C ALA A 57 18.11 -12.86 7.31
N HIS A 58 19.28 -12.64 6.69
CA HIS A 58 19.63 -11.30 6.19
C HIS A 58 18.72 -10.86 5.03
N ILE A 59 18.45 -11.74 4.07
CA ILE A 59 17.56 -11.46 2.94
C ILE A 59 16.15 -11.12 3.43
N GLN A 60 15.62 -11.89 4.37
CA GLN A 60 14.29 -11.64 4.97
C GLN A 60 14.22 -10.26 5.64
N LEU A 61 15.19 -9.92 6.50
CA LEU A 61 15.23 -8.60 7.15
C LEU A 61 15.36 -7.47 6.13
N ARG A 62 16.20 -7.64 5.12
CA ARG A 62 16.39 -6.66 4.03
C ARG A 62 15.09 -6.44 3.25
N ASN A 63 14.38 -7.52 2.90
CA ASN A 63 13.13 -7.44 2.18
C ASN A 63 12.04 -6.77 3.03
N ALA A 64 11.92 -7.12 4.31
CA ALA A 64 10.99 -6.48 5.23
C ALA A 64 11.24 -4.97 5.35
N ARG A 65 12.50 -4.53 5.48
CA ARG A 65 12.87 -3.10 5.51
C ARG A 65 12.58 -2.39 4.20
N ARG A 66 12.87 -3.04 3.06
CA ARG A 66 12.54 -2.49 1.73
C ARG A 66 11.04 -2.30 1.57
N LEU A 67 10.25 -3.30 1.96
CA LEU A 67 8.79 -3.21 1.92
C LEU A 67 8.27 -2.08 2.81
N GLN A 68 8.74 -2.00 4.06
CA GLN A 68 8.35 -0.94 4.98
C GLN A 68 8.69 0.45 4.41
N THR A 69 9.86 0.61 3.81
CA THR A 69 10.26 1.87 3.17
C THR A 69 9.41 2.18 1.94
N ALA A 70 9.13 1.18 1.10
CA ALA A 70 8.28 1.31 -0.08
C ALA A 70 6.86 1.74 0.31
N MET A 71 6.27 1.11 1.35
CA MET A 71 4.94 1.45 1.86
C MET A 71 4.86 2.88 2.40
N ARG A 72 5.87 3.32 3.18
CA ARG A 72 5.95 4.71 3.65
C ARG A 72 6.07 5.71 2.50
N SER A 73 6.93 5.42 1.53
CA SER A 73 7.15 6.27 0.35
C SER A 73 5.94 6.34 -0.55
N ALA A 74 5.14 5.28 -0.60
CA ALA A 74 3.90 5.20 -1.39
C ALA A 74 2.78 6.09 -0.85
N ARG A 75 2.88 6.59 0.38
CA ARG A 75 1.85 7.42 1.07
C ARG A 75 0.49 6.74 1.15
N LEU A 76 0.46 5.41 1.28
CA LEU A 76 -0.80 4.68 1.38
C LEU A 76 -1.52 5.05 2.68
N PRO A 77 -2.81 5.41 2.63
CA PRO A 77 -3.59 5.77 3.82
C PRO A 77 -3.87 4.55 4.72
N ALA A 78 -3.84 3.36 4.16
CA ALA A 78 -4.00 2.09 4.86
C ALA A 78 -3.37 0.95 4.06
N VAL A 79 -2.97 -0.11 4.76
CA VAL A 79 -2.60 -1.38 4.13
C VAL A 79 -3.89 -2.19 3.92
N LYS A 80 -4.19 -2.50 2.67
CA LYS A 80 -5.32 -3.34 2.26
C LYS A 80 -4.80 -4.43 1.33
N THR A 81 -5.25 -5.66 1.55
CA THR A 81 -4.88 -6.80 0.71
C THR A 81 -6.09 -7.33 -0.05
N LEU A 82 -5.85 -8.11 -1.09
CA LEU A 82 -6.95 -8.75 -1.83
C LEU A 82 -7.68 -9.79 -0.97
N THR A 83 -6.99 -10.42 -0.02
CA THR A 83 -7.57 -11.39 0.91
C THR A 83 -8.59 -10.78 1.86
N ASP A 84 -8.47 -9.48 2.13
CA ASP A 84 -9.43 -8.73 2.97
C ASP A 84 -10.68 -8.28 2.20
N PHE A 85 -10.74 -8.53 0.88
CA PHE A 85 -11.84 -8.08 0.04
C PHE A 85 -12.94 -9.15 -0.05
N ASP A 86 -14.16 -8.78 0.34
CA ASP A 86 -15.33 -9.66 0.29
C ASP A 86 -15.98 -9.63 -1.10
N PHE A 87 -15.56 -10.52 -2.00
CA PHE A 87 -16.16 -10.67 -3.32
C PHE A 87 -17.62 -11.14 -3.28
N SER A 88 -18.03 -11.84 -2.23
CA SER A 88 -19.40 -12.32 -2.09
C SER A 88 -20.39 -11.16 -1.89
N PHE A 89 -19.92 -10.08 -1.28
CA PHE A 89 -20.68 -8.85 -1.11
C PHE A 89 -20.74 -7.98 -2.38
N GLN A 90 -19.79 -8.15 -3.30
CA GLN A 90 -19.70 -7.38 -4.56
C GLN A 90 -19.72 -8.30 -5.79
N PRO A 91 -20.86 -8.96 -6.08
CA PRO A 91 -20.95 -9.94 -7.16
C PRO A 91 -20.81 -9.34 -8.57
N SER A 92 -20.87 -8.02 -8.70
CA SER A 92 -20.62 -7.33 -9.97
C SER A 92 -19.16 -7.34 -10.41
N ILE A 93 -18.23 -7.66 -9.50
CA ILE A 93 -16.80 -7.71 -9.77
C ILE A 93 -16.43 -9.12 -10.23
N LYS A 94 -15.84 -9.23 -11.41
CA LYS A 94 -15.25 -10.49 -11.89
C LYS A 94 -13.95 -10.74 -11.15
N ARG A 95 -13.93 -11.73 -10.27
CA ARG A 95 -12.78 -12.07 -9.44
C ARG A 95 -11.52 -12.33 -10.27
N GLU A 96 -11.68 -13.06 -11.39
CA GLU A 96 -10.59 -13.39 -12.31
C GLU A 96 -9.94 -12.13 -12.90
N GLN A 97 -10.73 -11.08 -13.16
CA GLN A 97 -10.21 -9.80 -13.65
C GLN A 97 -9.31 -9.14 -12.61
N ILE A 98 -9.72 -9.12 -11.35
CA ILE A 98 -8.93 -8.54 -10.26
C ILE A 98 -7.68 -9.38 -9.98
N GLU A 99 -7.79 -10.70 -9.97
CA GLU A 99 -6.64 -11.61 -9.82
C GLU A 99 -5.63 -11.43 -10.96
N SER A 100 -6.10 -11.26 -12.20
CA SER A 100 -5.25 -10.93 -13.35
C SER A 100 -4.52 -9.59 -13.15
N LEU A 101 -5.17 -8.56 -12.62
CA LEU A 101 -4.50 -7.30 -12.30
C LEU A 101 -3.45 -7.47 -11.18
N HIS A 102 -3.66 -8.37 -10.23
CA HIS A 102 -2.70 -8.70 -9.17
C HIS A 102 -1.43 -9.39 -9.67
N THR A 103 -1.40 -9.91 -10.89
CA THR A 103 -0.14 -10.35 -11.54
C THR A 103 0.79 -9.19 -11.88
N LEU A 104 0.28 -7.94 -11.80
CA LEU A 104 0.98 -6.69 -12.09
C LEU A 104 1.48 -6.54 -13.53
N GLY A 105 1.07 -7.42 -14.44
CA GLY A 105 1.44 -7.35 -15.86
C GLY A 105 1.05 -6.03 -16.53
N PHE A 106 -0.03 -5.39 -16.06
CA PHE A 106 -0.46 -4.08 -16.56
C PHE A 106 0.60 -2.97 -16.32
N ILE A 107 1.40 -3.08 -15.23
CA ILE A 107 2.49 -2.13 -14.94
C ILE A 107 3.61 -2.27 -15.97
N GLU A 108 3.94 -3.50 -16.37
CA GLU A 108 4.96 -3.76 -17.38
C GLU A 108 4.53 -3.21 -18.75
N ARG A 109 3.25 -3.40 -19.10
CA ARG A 109 2.67 -2.91 -20.36
C ARG A 109 2.29 -1.44 -20.34
N LYS A 110 2.50 -0.73 -19.21
CA LYS A 110 2.14 0.70 -19.03
C LYS A 110 0.65 0.97 -19.22
N GLU A 111 -0.17 0.00 -18.91
CA GLU A 111 -1.63 0.11 -18.98
C GLU A 111 -2.19 0.76 -17.71
N ASN A 112 -3.33 1.40 -17.84
CA ASN A 112 -4.03 2.03 -16.74
C ASN A 112 -5.12 1.12 -16.17
N VAL A 113 -5.61 1.45 -14.99
CA VAL A 113 -6.78 0.81 -14.37
C VAL A 113 -7.74 1.90 -13.92
N VAL A 114 -9.01 1.79 -14.30
CA VAL A 114 -10.06 2.70 -13.84
C VAL A 114 -11.13 1.90 -13.10
N LEU A 115 -11.33 2.26 -11.83
CA LEU A 115 -12.33 1.66 -10.96
C LEU A 115 -13.50 2.63 -10.82
N LEU A 116 -14.63 2.29 -11.43
CA LEU A 116 -15.86 3.11 -11.44
C LEU A 116 -16.91 2.50 -10.51
N GLY A 117 -17.75 3.34 -9.90
CA GLY A 117 -18.90 2.88 -9.14
C GLY A 117 -19.26 3.75 -7.94
N PRO A 118 -20.43 3.55 -7.31
CA PRO A 118 -20.90 4.40 -6.23
C PRO A 118 -19.97 4.39 -4.99
N PRO A 119 -20.16 5.34 -4.05
CA PRO A 119 -19.38 5.37 -2.82
C PRO A 119 -19.54 4.08 -1.99
N GLY A 120 -18.44 3.62 -1.37
CA GLY A 120 -18.45 2.50 -0.42
C GLY A 120 -18.43 1.10 -1.04
N VAL A 121 -18.37 0.94 -2.37
CA VAL A 121 -18.35 -0.38 -3.05
C VAL A 121 -16.98 -1.06 -3.08
N GLY A 122 -15.92 -0.44 -2.57
CA GLY A 122 -14.60 -1.07 -2.45
C GLY A 122 -13.56 -0.62 -3.49
N LYS A 123 -13.80 0.42 -4.31
CA LYS A 123 -12.84 0.94 -5.30
C LYS A 123 -11.47 1.22 -4.70
N THR A 124 -11.42 2.06 -3.66
CA THR A 124 -10.18 2.42 -2.97
C THR A 124 -9.51 1.19 -2.35
N HIS A 125 -10.29 0.23 -1.82
CA HIS A 125 -9.74 -1.02 -1.29
C HIS A 125 -8.99 -1.79 -2.37
N LEU A 126 -9.59 -1.99 -3.55
CA LEU A 126 -8.95 -2.68 -4.67
C LEU A 126 -7.72 -1.91 -5.19
N ALA A 127 -7.82 -0.58 -5.32
CA ALA A 127 -6.68 0.24 -5.70
C ALA A 127 -5.51 0.11 -4.72
N LEU A 128 -5.78 0.13 -3.40
CA LEU A 128 -4.78 -0.06 -2.36
C LEU A 128 -4.20 -1.48 -2.35
N SER A 129 -5.01 -2.52 -2.60
CA SER A 129 -4.50 -3.89 -2.67
C SER A 129 -3.52 -4.09 -3.83
N LEU A 130 -3.80 -3.50 -4.99
CA LEU A 130 -2.87 -3.48 -6.13
C LEU A 130 -1.60 -2.68 -5.82
N ALA A 131 -1.74 -1.55 -5.09
CA ALA A 131 -0.61 -0.74 -4.64
C ALA A 131 0.31 -1.50 -3.68
N VAL A 132 -0.27 -2.23 -2.71
CA VAL A 132 0.47 -3.08 -1.78
C VAL A 132 1.21 -4.18 -2.53
N ALA A 133 0.52 -4.92 -3.41
CA ALA A 133 1.14 -5.95 -4.22
C ALA A 133 2.29 -5.41 -5.09
N ALA A 134 2.12 -4.23 -5.70
CA ALA A 134 3.18 -3.60 -6.49
C ALA A 134 4.39 -3.20 -5.61
N ALA A 135 4.17 -2.67 -4.40
CA ALA A 135 5.23 -2.32 -3.47
C ALA A 135 5.99 -3.56 -2.97
N GLU A 136 5.30 -4.67 -2.71
CA GLU A 136 5.89 -5.97 -2.35
C GLU A 136 6.82 -6.50 -3.46
N HIS A 137 6.44 -6.28 -4.72
CA HIS A 137 7.27 -6.60 -5.88
C HIS A 137 8.35 -5.54 -6.19
N GLY A 138 8.59 -4.61 -5.25
CA GLY A 138 9.64 -3.60 -5.36
C GLY A 138 9.36 -2.49 -6.36
N ARG A 139 8.11 -2.34 -6.81
CA ARG A 139 7.70 -1.24 -7.69
C ARG A 139 7.55 0.05 -6.88
N ARG A 140 7.92 1.17 -7.49
CA ARG A 140 7.69 2.48 -6.88
C ARG A 140 6.24 2.89 -7.05
N VAL A 141 5.57 3.03 -5.94
CA VAL A 141 4.14 3.39 -5.87
C VAL A 141 3.98 4.77 -5.25
N TYR A 142 3.00 5.54 -5.71
CA TYR A 142 2.61 6.81 -5.13
C TYR A 142 1.08 6.91 -5.09
N PHE A 143 0.54 7.14 -3.90
CA PHE A 143 -0.88 7.36 -3.67
C PHE A 143 -1.17 8.83 -3.41
N THR A 144 -2.27 9.33 -3.96
CA THR A 144 -2.80 10.67 -3.68
C THR A 144 -4.31 10.69 -3.98
N THR A 145 -5.04 11.60 -3.36
CA THR A 145 -6.37 11.99 -3.85
C THR A 145 -6.26 12.96 -5.02
N LEU A 146 -7.31 13.10 -5.83
CA LEU A 146 -7.31 14.12 -6.89
C LEU A 146 -7.17 15.53 -6.29
N ALA A 147 -7.86 15.80 -5.18
CA ALA A 147 -7.81 17.10 -4.52
C ALA A 147 -6.38 17.47 -4.06
N ASP A 148 -5.70 16.57 -3.35
CA ASP A 148 -4.32 16.80 -2.89
C ASP A 148 -3.34 16.92 -4.05
N LEU A 149 -3.54 16.15 -5.11
CA LEU A 149 -2.73 16.21 -6.31
C LEU A 149 -2.83 17.61 -6.95
N LEU A 150 -4.06 18.07 -7.18
CA LEU A 150 -4.31 19.37 -7.80
C LEU A 150 -3.75 20.52 -6.96
N HIS A 151 -4.01 20.49 -5.64
CA HIS A 151 -3.46 21.47 -4.72
C HIS A 151 -1.93 21.54 -4.82
N SER A 152 -1.26 20.37 -4.79
CA SER A 152 0.21 20.32 -4.91
C SER A 152 0.76 20.78 -6.27
N LEU A 153 -0.01 20.62 -7.34
CA LEU A 153 0.37 21.11 -8.69
C LEU A 153 0.17 22.61 -8.81
N GLU A 154 -0.93 23.15 -8.28
CA GLU A 154 -1.23 24.59 -8.26
C GLU A 154 -0.20 25.35 -7.41
N GLU A 155 0.14 24.84 -6.22
CA GLU A 155 1.23 25.40 -5.40
C GLU A 155 2.59 25.37 -6.12
N ALA A 156 2.90 24.27 -6.80
CA ALA A 156 4.14 24.15 -7.56
C ALA A 156 4.17 25.12 -8.75
N GLN A 157 3.03 25.39 -9.39
CA GLN A 157 2.88 26.36 -10.46
C GLN A 157 3.09 27.79 -9.95
N ALA A 158 2.41 28.15 -8.85
CA ALA A 158 2.55 29.46 -8.22
C ALA A 158 3.99 29.74 -7.76
N GLY A 159 4.69 28.69 -7.29
CA GLY A 159 6.09 28.79 -6.86
C GLY A 159 7.14 28.60 -7.97
N GLY A 160 6.76 28.54 -9.23
CA GLY A 160 7.69 28.36 -10.37
C GLY A 160 8.38 26.98 -10.43
N ARG A 161 7.89 25.99 -9.68
CA ARG A 161 8.49 24.65 -9.54
C ARG A 161 7.70 23.53 -10.24
N LEU A 162 6.72 23.88 -11.08
CA LEU A 162 5.82 22.92 -11.74
C LEU A 162 6.59 21.83 -12.50
N THR A 163 7.60 22.20 -13.29
CA THR A 163 8.39 21.23 -14.06
C THR A 163 9.06 20.18 -13.19
N HIS A 164 9.62 20.61 -12.05
CA HIS A 164 10.22 19.69 -11.08
C HIS A 164 9.17 18.78 -10.44
N ARG A 165 8.02 19.35 -10.03
CA ARG A 165 6.92 18.59 -9.45
C ARG A 165 6.37 17.54 -10.40
N LEU A 166 6.13 17.89 -11.66
CA LEU A 166 5.69 16.94 -12.66
C LEU A 166 6.69 15.79 -12.88
N ARG A 167 8.00 16.09 -12.94
CA ARG A 167 9.03 15.03 -13.01
C ARG A 167 8.94 14.05 -11.83
N THR A 168 8.77 14.58 -10.62
CA THR A 168 8.62 13.74 -9.40
C THR A 168 7.39 12.84 -9.48
N LEU A 169 6.27 13.33 -10.04
CA LEU A 169 5.02 12.59 -10.18
C LEU A 169 5.02 11.60 -11.35
N VAL A 170 5.88 11.76 -12.33
CA VAL A 170 6.07 10.79 -13.42
C VAL A 170 6.96 9.62 -13.01
N PHE A 171 7.84 9.82 -12.02
CA PHE A 171 8.83 8.82 -11.60
C PHE A 171 8.25 7.50 -11.03
N PRO A 172 7.15 7.47 -10.25
CA PRO A 172 6.55 6.21 -9.78
C PRO A 172 6.04 5.37 -10.93
N SER A 173 6.38 4.07 -10.93
CA SER A 173 5.89 3.12 -11.95
C SER A 173 4.38 2.87 -11.84
N LEU A 174 3.82 3.05 -10.65
CA LEU A 174 2.38 3.02 -10.41
C LEU A 174 1.95 4.23 -9.58
N MET A 175 0.97 4.97 -10.08
CA MET A 175 0.34 6.07 -9.36
C MET A 175 -1.13 5.75 -9.12
N ILE A 176 -1.60 5.97 -7.90
CA ILE A 176 -3.02 5.87 -7.55
C ILE A 176 -3.55 7.28 -7.36
N ILE A 177 -4.61 7.63 -8.09
CA ILE A 177 -5.33 8.88 -7.94
C ILE A 177 -6.77 8.54 -7.53
N ASP A 178 -7.05 8.74 -6.25
CA ASP A 178 -8.32 8.37 -5.64
C ASP A 178 -9.31 9.55 -5.65
N GLU A 179 -10.59 9.25 -5.55
CA GLU A 179 -11.67 10.22 -5.34
C GLU A 179 -11.94 11.19 -6.50
N ILE A 180 -11.83 10.74 -7.76
CA ILE A 180 -12.26 11.55 -8.90
C ILE A 180 -13.79 11.70 -8.86
N GLY A 181 -14.27 12.94 -9.00
CA GLY A 181 -15.69 13.28 -9.05
C GLY A 181 -16.35 13.60 -7.72
N TYR A 182 -15.60 13.67 -6.62
CA TYR A 182 -16.17 14.10 -5.33
C TYR A 182 -16.32 15.62 -5.23
N LEU A 183 -15.42 16.36 -5.86
CA LEU A 183 -15.44 17.82 -5.87
C LEU A 183 -15.22 18.33 -7.30
N PRO A 184 -15.89 19.41 -7.70
CA PRO A 184 -15.59 20.09 -8.96
C PRO A 184 -14.17 20.64 -8.90
N ILE A 185 -13.48 20.65 -10.03
CA ILE A 185 -12.10 21.12 -10.13
C ILE A 185 -12.03 22.44 -10.92
N THR A 186 -11.03 23.24 -10.62
CA THR A 186 -10.79 24.48 -11.36
C THR A 186 -10.31 24.17 -12.78
N ARG A 187 -10.51 25.11 -13.72
CA ARG A 187 -9.98 24.98 -15.09
C ARG A 187 -8.45 24.83 -15.09
N THR A 188 -7.77 25.53 -14.20
CA THR A 188 -6.32 25.41 -14.02
C THR A 188 -5.94 24.00 -13.53
N GLY A 189 -6.65 23.49 -12.53
CA GLY A 189 -6.46 22.13 -12.02
C GLY A 189 -6.66 21.07 -13.10
N ALA A 190 -7.70 21.21 -13.92
CA ALA A 190 -7.97 20.33 -15.06
C ALA A 190 -6.81 20.32 -16.08
N MET A 191 -6.29 21.49 -16.42
CA MET A 191 -5.12 21.62 -17.30
C MET A 191 -3.85 20.98 -16.72
N LEU A 192 -3.60 21.16 -15.43
CA LEU A 192 -2.45 20.57 -14.74
C LEU A 192 -2.56 19.05 -14.65
N PHE A 193 -3.75 18.55 -14.39
CA PHE A 193 -4.05 17.12 -14.39
C PHE A 193 -3.82 16.50 -15.78
N PHE A 194 -4.32 17.16 -16.81
CA PHE A 194 -4.10 16.75 -18.19
C PHE A 194 -2.60 16.71 -18.55
N GLN A 195 -1.83 17.71 -18.14
CA GLN A 195 -0.37 17.72 -18.35
C GLN A 195 0.31 16.53 -17.67
N LEU A 196 -0.09 16.19 -16.43
CA LEU A 196 0.47 15.05 -15.71
C LEU A 196 0.15 13.73 -16.42
N LEU A 197 -1.13 13.49 -16.75
CA LEU A 197 -1.54 12.27 -17.44
C LEU A 197 -0.89 12.10 -18.80
N THR A 198 -0.77 13.19 -19.56
CA THR A 198 -0.04 13.19 -20.84
C THR A 198 1.43 12.77 -20.67
N ARG A 199 2.11 13.21 -19.61
CA ARG A 199 3.50 12.82 -19.33
C ARG A 199 3.63 11.38 -18.83
N ARG A 200 2.58 10.82 -18.23
CA ARG A 200 2.56 9.42 -17.77
C ARG A 200 2.11 8.45 -18.86
N TYR A 201 1.39 8.94 -19.87
CA TYR A 201 0.90 8.14 -20.98
C TYR A 201 2.04 7.31 -21.60
N GLU A 202 1.87 6.00 -21.72
CA GLU A 202 2.85 5.02 -22.22
C GLU A 202 4.19 4.93 -21.44
N HIS A 203 4.34 5.68 -20.35
CA HIS A 203 5.57 5.70 -19.54
C HIS A 203 5.39 4.99 -18.22
N ALA A 204 4.22 5.13 -17.58
CA ALA A 204 3.94 4.58 -16.28
C ALA A 204 2.44 4.37 -16.09
N SER A 205 2.06 3.36 -15.32
CA SER A 205 0.66 3.02 -15.07
C SER A 205 0.00 3.92 -14.03
N THR A 206 -1.29 4.18 -14.22
CA THR A 206 -2.10 4.95 -13.28
C THR A 206 -3.37 4.18 -12.94
N ILE A 207 -3.68 4.07 -11.64
CA ILE A 207 -4.97 3.59 -11.16
C ILE A 207 -5.81 4.81 -10.77
N LEU A 208 -7.02 4.89 -11.30
CA LEU A 208 -7.98 5.96 -11.02
C LEU A 208 -9.20 5.35 -10.34
N THR A 209 -9.72 6.00 -9.32
CA THR A 209 -11.04 5.66 -8.78
C THR A 209 -12.01 6.82 -8.97
N SER A 210 -13.22 6.53 -9.42
CA SER A 210 -14.25 7.55 -9.59
C SER A 210 -15.61 7.04 -9.13
N ASN A 211 -16.39 7.92 -8.52
CA ASN A 211 -17.79 7.67 -8.20
C ASN A 211 -18.73 8.07 -9.34
N LYS A 212 -18.19 8.71 -10.39
CA LYS A 212 -18.86 9.16 -11.59
C LYS A 212 -18.43 8.34 -12.79
N GLY A 213 -19.37 8.05 -13.70
CA GLY A 213 -19.05 7.48 -15.00
C GLY A 213 -18.29 8.47 -15.91
N PHE A 214 -17.73 7.96 -17.00
CA PHE A 214 -17.01 8.84 -17.96
C PHE A 214 -17.90 9.90 -18.59
N GLU A 215 -19.18 9.61 -18.73
CA GLU A 215 -20.21 10.53 -19.23
C GLU A 215 -20.38 11.79 -18.37
N GLU A 216 -20.04 11.70 -17.09
CA GLU A 216 -20.15 12.80 -16.14
C GLU A 216 -18.81 13.57 -15.97
N TRP A 217 -17.72 13.13 -16.64
CA TRP A 217 -16.41 13.77 -16.48
C TRP A 217 -16.34 15.18 -17.09
N GLY A 218 -17.19 15.48 -18.08
CA GLY A 218 -17.37 16.85 -18.59
C GLY A 218 -17.73 17.84 -17.49
N GLU A 219 -18.66 17.45 -16.60
CA GLU A 219 -19.06 18.27 -15.46
C GLU A 219 -17.93 18.42 -14.42
N ILE A 220 -17.16 17.34 -14.15
CA ILE A 220 -16.06 17.36 -13.16
C ILE A 220 -14.97 18.31 -13.62
N PHE A 221 -14.57 18.23 -14.89
CA PHE A 221 -13.47 19.00 -15.46
C PHE A 221 -13.90 20.38 -15.98
N GLY A 222 -15.22 20.67 -16.01
CA GLY A 222 -15.77 21.93 -16.47
C GLY A 222 -15.54 22.23 -17.96
N ASP A 223 -15.15 21.20 -18.74
CA ASP A 223 -14.85 21.30 -20.17
C ASP A 223 -14.97 19.90 -20.81
N GLU A 224 -15.99 19.73 -21.65
CA GLU A 224 -16.28 18.45 -22.32
C GLU A 224 -15.15 18.02 -23.27
N VAL A 225 -14.53 18.96 -23.98
CA VAL A 225 -13.44 18.67 -24.92
C VAL A 225 -12.20 18.18 -24.17
N MET A 226 -11.88 18.83 -23.05
CA MET A 226 -10.77 18.40 -22.20
C MET A 226 -11.05 17.06 -21.57
N ALA A 227 -12.26 16.83 -21.07
CA ALA A 227 -12.67 15.52 -20.51
C ALA A 227 -12.57 14.42 -21.57
N ALA A 228 -13.06 14.65 -22.78
CA ALA A 228 -12.96 13.69 -23.88
C ALA A 228 -11.50 13.35 -24.21
N ALA A 229 -10.62 14.35 -24.27
CA ALA A 229 -9.19 14.15 -24.55
C ALA A 229 -8.45 13.43 -23.40
N LEU A 230 -8.89 13.63 -22.15
CA LEU A 230 -8.40 12.86 -20.98
C LEU A 230 -8.83 11.40 -21.06
N ILE A 231 -10.10 11.17 -21.31
CA ILE A 231 -10.68 9.82 -21.40
C ILE A 231 -10.00 9.05 -22.51
N ASP A 232 -9.83 9.64 -23.70
CA ASP A 232 -9.18 9.01 -24.85
C ASP A 232 -7.77 8.47 -24.47
N ARG A 233 -6.94 9.30 -23.83
CA ARG A 233 -5.61 8.87 -23.37
C ARG A 233 -5.63 7.82 -22.27
N LEU A 234 -6.59 7.91 -21.36
CA LEU A 234 -6.70 6.96 -20.26
C LEU A 234 -7.17 5.60 -20.73
N VAL A 235 -8.17 5.56 -21.65
CA VAL A 235 -8.86 4.36 -22.09
C VAL A 235 -8.09 3.60 -23.16
N HIS A 236 -7.20 4.27 -23.91
CA HIS A 236 -6.44 3.65 -25.01
C HIS A 236 -5.73 2.35 -24.60
N HIS A 237 -5.13 2.32 -23.39
CA HIS A 237 -4.56 1.12 -22.78
C HIS A 237 -5.06 1.01 -21.33
N CYS A 238 -6.29 0.52 -21.12
CA CYS A 238 -6.93 0.58 -19.82
C CYS A 238 -7.77 -0.65 -19.48
N HIS A 239 -7.67 -1.08 -18.24
CA HIS A 239 -8.59 -2.03 -17.63
C HIS A 239 -9.69 -1.27 -16.88
N ILE A 240 -10.92 -1.35 -17.37
CA ILE A 240 -12.06 -0.71 -16.71
C ILE A 240 -12.79 -1.75 -15.85
N VAL A 241 -12.96 -1.44 -14.57
CA VAL A 241 -13.72 -2.24 -13.61
C VAL A 241 -14.89 -1.40 -13.12
N ASN A 242 -16.08 -1.73 -13.59
CA ASN A 242 -17.30 -1.07 -13.17
C ASN A 242 -17.97 -1.85 -12.04
N ILE A 243 -17.99 -1.27 -10.84
CA ILE A 243 -18.48 -1.91 -9.62
C ILE A 243 -19.88 -1.39 -9.31
N ARG A 244 -20.83 -2.30 -9.27
CA ARG A 244 -22.24 -2.00 -8.96
C ARG A 244 -22.65 -2.76 -7.70
N GLY A 245 -23.34 -2.11 -6.77
CA GLY A 245 -23.81 -2.78 -5.57
C GLY A 245 -23.94 -1.84 -4.38
N ASN A 246 -24.20 -2.44 -3.24
CA ASN A 246 -24.42 -1.72 -1.99
C ASN A 246 -23.11 -1.27 -1.33
N SER A 247 -23.20 -0.23 -0.51
CA SER A 247 -22.06 0.26 0.26
C SER A 247 -21.68 -0.71 1.38
N TYR A 248 -20.45 -1.20 1.35
CA TYR A 248 -19.88 -2.03 2.42
C TYR A 248 -19.71 -1.24 3.73
N ARG A 249 -19.43 0.05 3.64
CA ARG A 249 -19.36 0.94 4.83
C ARG A 249 -20.69 1.02 5.56
N LEU A 250 -21.80 1.16 4.83
CA LEU A 250 -23.15 1.19 5.43
C LEU A 250 -23.52 -0.13 6.09
N ARG A 251 -23.13 -1.27 5.49
CA ARG A 251 -23.31 -2.59 6.11
C ARG A 251 -22.59 -2.68 7.44
N GLN A 252 -21.31 -2.31 7.51
CA GLN A 252 -20.53 -2.35 8.74
C GLN A 252 -21.14 -1.46 9.85
N HIS A 253 -21.60 -0.27 9.49
CA HIS A 253 -22.29 0.61 10.44
C HIS A 253 -23.61 0.00 10.95
N ALA A 254 -24.40 -0.60 10.09
CA ALA A 254 -25.65 -1.26 10.48
C ALA A 254 -25.39 -2.48 11.39
N GLU A 255 -24.36 -3.28 11.10
CA GLU A 255 -23.94 -4.40 11.94
C GLU A 255 -23.41 -3.93 13.30
N LEU A 256 -22.61 -2.87 13.33
CA LEU A 256 -22.09 -2.29 14.57
C LEU A 256 -23.24 -1.72 15.43
N ALA A 257 -24.18 -0.99 14.83
CA ALA A 257 -25.35 -0.47 15.51
C ALA A 257 -26.20 -1.59 16.12
N ARG A 258 -26.45 -2.68 15.38
CA ARG A 258 -27.16 -3.87 15.90
C ARG A 258 -26.44 -4.50 17.09
N ARG A 259 -25.10 -4.62 17.05
CA ARG A 259 -24.30 -5.16 18.17
C ARG A 259 -24.37 -4.28 19.40
N LEU A 260 -24.31 -2.95 19.25
CA LEU A 260 -24.42 -2.00 20.34
C LEU A 260 -25.82 -2.02 20.99
N HIS A 261 -26.88 -2.19 20.21
CA HIS A 261 -28.24 -2.33 20.74
C HIS A 261 -28.55 -3.71 21.33
N ALA A 262 -27.81 -4.75 20.94
CA ALA A 262 -27.94 -6.11 21.49
C ALA A 262 -27.11 -6.33 22.75
N ALA A 263 -26.22 -5.41 23.13
CA ALA A 263 -25.47 -5.50 24.38
C ALA A 263 -26.38 -5.23 25.57
N PRO A 264 -26.45 -6.11 26.61
CA PRO A 264 -27.26 -5.86 27.80
C PRO A 264 -26.75 -4.60 28.50
N PRO A 265 -27.63 -3.79 29.12
CA PRO A 265 -27.21 -2.61 29.85
C PRO A 265 -26.24 -3.00 30.97
N PRO A 266 -25.24 -2.16 31.26
CA PRO A 266 -24.28 -2.45 32.33
C PRO A 266 -25.04 -2.65 33.63
N THR A 267 -24.86 -3.79 34.26
CA THR A 267 -25.39 -4.11 35.59
C THR A 267 -24.83 -3.11 36.60
N THR A 268 -25.62 -2.13 36.97
CA THR A 268 -25.32 -1.25 38.11
C THR A 268 -25.46 -2.09 39.38
N GLU A 269 -24.35 -2.59 39.91
CA GLU A 269 -24.29 -3.09 41.27
C GLU A 269 -24.69 -1.96 42.24
N ARG A 270 -25.92 -2.04 42.74
CA ARG A 270 -26.38 -1.27 43.87
C ARG A 270 -25.54 -1.65 45.10
N ARG A 271 -24.54 -0.87 45.45
CA ARG A 271 -23.93 -0.89 46.78
C ARG A 271 -25.00 -0.55 47.79
N SER A 272 -25.55 -1.57 48.45
CA SER A 272 -26.38 -1.40 49.63
C SER A 272 -25.52 -0.82 50.78
N ARG A 273 -25.74 0.46 51.12
CA ARG A 273 -25.27 1.04 52.35
C ARG A 273 -25.97 0.37 53.54
N ARG A 274 -25.24 -0.43 54.28
CA ARG A 274 -25.63 -0.83 55.66
C ARG A 274 -25.64 0.43 56.52
N GLN A 275 -26.79 0.84 56.97
CA GLN A 275 -26.93 1.72 58.12
C GLN A 275 -26.70 0.89 59.39
N GLU A 276 -25.61 1.14 60.08
CA GLU A 276 -25.44 0.72 61.48
C GLU A 276 -26.12 1.79 62.36
N THR A 277 -27.23 1.39 62.96
CA THR A 277 -27.85 2.06 64.11
C THR A 277 -27.04 1.71 65.32
N THR A 278 -26.44 2.67 65.97
CA THR A 278 -25.92 2.55 67.33
C THR A 278 -26.88 3.25 68.26
N THR A 279 -27.54 2.46 69.12
CA THR A 279 -28.27 2.86 70.32
C THR A 279 -27.30 2.86 71.51
N ALA A 280 -27.22 3.92 72.24
CA ALA A 280 -27.16 4.10 73.67
C ALA A 280 -26.83 5.53 74.04
#